data_cda6420b9ebf3967084491998908c037
#
_entry.id   cda6420b9ebf3967084491998908c037
#
_cell.length_a   1.000
_cell.length_b   1.000
_cell.length_c   1.000
_cell.angle_alpha   90.00
_cell.angle_beta   90.00
_cell.angle_gamma   90.00
#
_symmetry.space_group_name_H-M   'P 1'
#
loop_
_entity.id
_entity.type
_entity.pdbx_description
1 polymer ?
#
loop_
_entity_poly.entity_id
_entity_poly.type
_entity_poly.pdbx_seq_one_letter_code
_entity_poly.pdbx_strand_id
1 'polypeptide(L)'
;MRWPFIIIIVLWGRVHADTNIWSSGTAHSLPKGQWETGLFQPVRYGLNDDQDIALHPFFALKLPNLVFKKTWTQKNSWTIASQHGIYYPTPLLNSITGAGKFKIVAPQFEFPALIGLTNEILATRSIAKGQLTGKAGLLLGLGGGDLDPLSTIDIPLVYPRLAVYYNGWGLRLGSDYVAPIKGRLSGFIDGDMFLFPGSSSALFFETKVLLIWTKSNRLRLMVGYKFTYGEYPFGSHWQVLPPKLPTLPGGWPLIDIQITW
;
A
#
# COMPACT_ATOMS: atom_id res chain seq x y z
N MET A 1 13.12 17.20 -27.24
CA MET A 1 12.73 16.89 -25.86
C MET A 1 11.24 17.20 -25.74
N ARG A 2 10.37 16.19 -25.84
CA ARG A 2 8.89 16.37 -25.76
C ARG A 2 8.45 15.89 -24.38
N TRP A 3 7.86 16.78 -23.60
CA TRP A 3 7.26 16.50 -22.30
C TRP A 3 5.91 15.83 -22.53
N PRO A 4 5.59 14.69 -21.89
CA PRO A 4 4.25 14.17 -21.92
C PRO A 4 3.39 14.98 -20.95
N PHE A 5 2.37 15.63 -21.48
CA PHE A 5 1.32 16.27 -20.70
C PHE A 5 0.52 15.20 -19.95
N ILE A 6 0.58 15.25 -18.62
CA ILE A 6 -0.30 14.46 -17.76
C ILE A 6 -1.65 15.18 -17.76
N ILE A 7 -2.63 14.61 -18.45
CA ILE A 7 -4.01 15.08 -18.41
C ILE A 7 -4.64 14.55 -17.13
N ILE A 8 -4.85 15.44 -16.15
CA ILE A 8 -5.64 15.15 -14.97
C ILE A 8 -7.11 15.39 -15.37
N ILE A 9 -7.85 14.31 -15.60
CA ILE A 9 -9.30 14.37 -15.84
C ILE A 9 -9.98 14.59 -14.49
N VAL A 10 -10.39 15.81 -14.22
CA VAL A 10 -11.24 16.15 -13.07
C VAL A 10 -12.70 15.93 -13.48
N LEU A 11 -13.24 14.78 -13.10
CA LEU A 11 -14.68 14.51 -13.27
C LEU A 11 -15.46 15.21 -12.16
N TRP A 12 -16.33 16.13 -12.54
CA TRP A 12 -17.25 16.82 -11.63
C TRP A 12 -18.49 15.94 -11.38
N GLY A 13 -18.52 15.24 -10.25
CA GLY A 13 -19.69 14.52 -9.76
C GLY A 13 -20.49 15.34 -8.74
N ARG A 14 -21.81 15.27 -8.77
CA ARG A 14 -22.70 15.90 -7.77
C ARG A 14 -22.54 15.20 -6.43
N VAL A 15 -22.41 15.98 -5.36
CA VAL A 15 -22.10 15.53 -4.01
C VAL A 15 -23.36 15.52 -3.18
N HIS A 16 -23.63 14.39 -2.57
CA HIS A 16 -24.46 14.30 -1.38
C HIS A 16 -23.54 14.37 -0.14
N ALA A 17 -23.88 15.24 0.79
CA ALA A 17 -23.09 15.46 2.00
C ALA A 17 -23.47 14.40 3.02
N ASP A 18 -22.63 13.41 3.17
CA ASP A 18 -22.59 12.57 4.36
C ASP A 18 -21.15 12.36 4.81
N THR A 19 -20.97 12.14 6.11
CA THR A 19 -19.66 12.02 6.78
C THR A 19 -18.74 11.06 6.02
N ASN A 20 -17.85 11.60 5.19
CA ASN A 20 -16.92 10.79 4.42
C ASN A 20 -15.98 10.03 5.34
N ILE A 21 -16.21 8.74 5.46
CA ILE A 21 -15.29 7.79 6.09
C ILE A 21 -14.24 7.47 5.03
N TRP A 22 -12.96 7.75 5.35
CA TRP A 22 -11.85 7.33 4.50
C TRP A 22 -11.72 5.81 4.55
N SER A 23 -11.87 5.17 3.40
CA SER A 23 -11.95 3.70 3.30
C SER A 23 -10.58 3.03 3.26
N SER A 24 -9.56 3.76 2.81
CA SER A 24 -8.19 3.24 2.70
C SER A 24 -7.63 2.85 4.06
N GLY A 25 -7.09 1.63 4.18
CA GLY A 25 -6.52 1.08 5.42
C GLY A 25 -7.54 0.66 6.47
N THR A 26 -8.84 0.70 6.18
CA THR A 26 -9.90 0.31 7.11
C THR A 26 -10.78 -0.83 6.56
N ALA A 27 -11.60 -1.43 7.43
CA ALA A 27 -12.62 -2.39 7.03
C ALA A 27 -13.88 -1.75 6.41
N HIS A 28 -13.96 -0.43 6.36
CA HIS A 28 -15.07 0.26 5.70
C HIS A 28 -14.88 0.26 4.19
N SER A 29 -15.93 -0.10 3.45
CA SER A 29 -15.97 0.07 2.00
C SER A 29 -16.37 1.50 1.65
N LEU A 30 -15.94 1.95 0.49
CA LEU A 30 -16.33 3.26 -0.03
C LEU A 30 -17.81 3.20 -0.47
N PRO A 31 -18.64 4.19 -0.13
CA PRO A 31 -20.04 4.22 -0.56
C PRO A 31 -20.19 4.18 -2.07
N LYS A 32 -21.32 3.64 -2.55
CA LYS A 32 -21.62 3.50 -3.97
C LYS A 32 -21.43 4.80 -4.74
N GLY A 33 -20.64 4.72 -5.83
CA GLY A 33 -20.41 5.83 -6.75
C GLY A 33 -19.39 6.85 -6.25
N GLN A 34 -18.85 6.71 -5.05
CA GLN A 34 -17.79 7.56 -4.55
C GLN A 34 -16.43 7.10 -5.05
N TRP A 35 -15.52 8.06 -5.16
CA TRP A 35 -14.13 7.87 -5.51
C TRP A 35 -13.22 8.36 -4.39
N GLU A 36 -12.13 7.65 -4.16
CA GLU A 36 -11.06 8.04 -3.25
C GLU A 36 -9.72 7.82 -3.96
N THR A 37 -8.82 8.77 -3.90
CA THR A 37 -7.47 8.62 -4.45
C THR A 37 -6.45 9.43 -3.67
N GLY A 38 -5.17 9.10 -3.84
CA GLY A 38 -4.06 9.90 -3.38
C GLY A 38 -2.92 9.88 -4.38
N LEU A 39 -1.88 10.68 -4.10
CA LEU A 39 -0.69 10.70 -4.95
C LEU A 39 0.00 9.32 -4.95
N PHE A 40 0.10 8.70 -3.76
CA PHE A 40 0.69 7.37 -3.56
C PHE A 40 -0.33 6.31 -3.13
N GLN A 41 -1.62 6.68 -3.09
CA GLN A 41 -2.71 5.76 -2.81
C GLN A 41 -3.37 5.29 -4.11
N PRO A 42 -3.87 4.06 -4.17
CA PRO A 42 -4.64 3.63 -5.33
C PRO A 42 -5.90 4.48 -5.51
N VAL A 43 -6.36 4.58 -6.75
CA VAL A 43 -7.72 5.04 -7.03
C VAL A 43 -8.68 3.94 -6.61
N ARG A 44 -9.64 4.29 -5.76
CA ARG A 44 -10.67 3.41 -5.23
C ARG A 44 -12.03 3.89 -5.68
N TYR A 45 -12.93 2.96 -6.00
CA TYR A 45 -14.30 3.23 -6.43
C TYR A 45 -15.28 2.33 -5.68
N GLY A 46 -16.32 2.93 -5.09
CA GLY A 46 -17.43 2.23 -4.45
C GLY A 46 -18.37 1.61 -5.48
N LEU A 47 -18.43 0.28 -5.55
CA LEU A 47 -19.34 -0.46 -6.42
C LEU A 47 -20.76 -0.45 -5.86
N ASN A 48 -20.87 -0.64 -4.57
CA ASN A 48 -22.08 -0.55 -3.76
C ASN A 48 -21.70 -0.20 -2.31
N ASP A 49 -22.64 -0.21 -1.38
CA ASP A 49 -22.41 0.28 -0.02
C ASP A 49 -21.49 -0.64 0.84
N ASP A 50 -21.23 -1.85 0.38
CA ASP A 50 -20.40 -2.84 1.07
C ASP A 50 -19.19 -3.34 0.25
N GLN A 51 -19.01 -2.83 -0.98
CA GLN A 51 -17.94 -3.29 -1.87
C GLN A 51 -17.26 -2.14 -2.60
N ASP A 52 -15.96 -2.20 -2.68
CA ASP A 52 -15.15 -1.29 -3.49
C ASP A 52 -14.04 -2.01 -4.24
N ILE A 53 -13.58 -1.39 -5.31
CA ILE A 53 -12.39 -1.80 -6.06
C ILE A 53 -11.35 -0.70 -6.05
N ALA A 54 -10.09 -1.10 -6.11
CA ALA A 54 -8.98 -0.16 -6.18
C ALA A 54 -7.91 -0.64 -7.16
N LEU A 55 -7.28 0.31 -7.85
CA LEU A 55 -6.09 0.08 -8.66
C LEU A 55 -5.13 1.26 -8.53
N HIS A 56 -3.85 1.05 -8.68
CA HIS A 56 -2.86 2.11 -8.63
C HIS A 56 -2.51 2.59 -10.04
N PRO A 57 -3.03 3.75 -10.50
CA PRO A 57 -2.96 4.15 -11.90
C PRO A 57 -1.53 4.42 -12.38
N PHE A 58 -0.66 5.00 -11.55
CA PHE A 58 0.74 5.25 -11.90
C PHE A 58 1.52 3.97 -12.19
N PHE A 59 1.18 2.89 -11.50
CA PHE A 59 1.84 1.61 -11.66
C PHE A 59 1.09 0.66 -12.57
N ALA A 60 -0.17 0.94 -12.95
CA ALA A 60 -1.02 0.01 -13.69
C ALA A 60 -0.40 -0.45 -15.02
N LEU A 61 0.40 0.40 -15.69
CA LEU A 61 1.10 0.04 -16.93
C LEU A 61 2.34 -0.83 -16.70
N LYS A 62 2.99 -0.71 -15.55
CA LYS A 62 4.22 -1.43 -15.21
C LYS A 62 4.02 -2.49 -14.12
N LEU A 63 3.05 -2.27 -13.27
CA LEU A 63 2.61 -3.18 -12.22
C LEU A 63 1.09 -3.28 -12.29
N PRO A 64 0.52 -3.99 -13.28
CA PRO A 64 -0.92 -4.27 -13.29
C PRO A 64 -1.37 -4.81 -11.94
N ASN A 65 -2.38 -4.19 -11.37
CA ASN A 65 -2.89 -4.55 -10.05
C ASN A 65 -4.38 -4.25 -9.95
N LEU A 66 -5.08 -5.03 -9.15
CA LEU A 66 -6.47 -4.81 -8.80
C LEU A 66 -6.69 -5.29 -7.38
N VAL A 67 -7.40 -4.52 -6.60
CA VAL A 67 -7.79 -4.88 -5.24
C VAL A 67 -9.31 -4.76 -5.12
N PHE A 68 -9.94 -5.79 -4.61
CA PHE A 68 -11.34 -5.85 -4.27
C PHE A 68 -11.50 -5.92 -2.77
N LYS A 69 -12.38 -5.10 -2.19
CA LYS A 69 -12.73 -5.16 -0.77
C LYS A 69 -14.23 -5.32 -0.60
N LYS A 70 -14.61 -6.14 0.39
CA LYS A 70 -16.00 -6.35 0.80
C LYS A 70 -16.13 -6.24 2.30
N THR A 71 -16.98 -5.33 2.76
CA THR A 71 -17.44 -5.24 4.15
C THR A 71 -18.52 -6.28 4.40
N TRP A 72 -18.30 -7.17 5.38
CA TRP A 72 -19.21 -8.29 5.68
C TRP A 72 -20.20 -7.96 6.79
N THR A 73 -19.75 -7.20 7.78
CA THR A 73 -20.58 -6.88 8.95
C THR A 73 -20.13 -5.58 9.62
N GLN A 74 -21.12 -4.89 10.19
CA GLN A 74 -20.94 -3.73 11.03
C GLN A 74 -21.81 -3.94 12.28
N LYS A 75 -21.24 -4.52 13.33
CA LYS A 75 -21.96 -4.88 14.55
C LYS A 75 -21.10 -4.64 15.79
N ASN A 76 -21.73 -4.16 16.87
CA ASN A 76 -21.06 -3.97 18.16
C ASN A 76 -19.77 -3.14 18.09
N SER A 77 -19.81 -2.02 17.37
CA SER A 77 -18.65 -1.13 17.11
C SER A 77 -17.52 -1.74 16.27
N TRP A 78 -17.65 -2.97 15.78
CA TRP A 78 -16.72 -3.59 14.86
C TRP A 78 -17.24 -3.55 13.44
N THR A 79 -16.36 -3.23 12.52
CA THR A 79 -16.54 -3.45 11.07
C THR A 79 -15.54 -4.50 10.62
N ILE A 80 -16.00 -5.53 9.94
CA ILE A 80 -15.16 -6.61 9.41
C ILE A 80 -15.29 -6.65 7.90
N ALA A 81 -14.16 -6.73 7.22
CA ALA A 81 -14.08 -6.82 5.77
C ALA A 81 -13.05 -7.86 5.33
N SER A 82 -13.19 -8.34 4.09
CA SER A 82 -12.12 -9.01 3.37
C SER A 82 -11.60 -8.13 2.24
N GLN A 83 -10.31 -8.25 1.96
CA GLN A 83 -9.64 -7.57 0.86
C GLN A 83 -8.82 -8.58 0.07
N HIS A 84 -8.99 -8.56 -1.26
CA HIS A 84 -8.36 -9.49 -2.18
C HIS A 84 -7.64 -8.71 -3.26
N GLY A 85 -6.36 -8.98 -3.46
CA GLY A 85 -5.54 -8.29 -4.45
C GLY A 85 -4.89 -9.25 -5.42
N ILE A 86 -4.73 -8.82 -6.68
CA ILE A 86 -3.92 -9.46 -7.70
C ILE A 86 -2.92 -8.46 -8.24
N TYR A 87 -1.68 -8.91 -8.47
CA TYR A 87 -0.54 -8.09 -8.89
C TYR A 87 0.29 -8.83 -9.92
N TYR A 88 0.77 -8.10 -10.93
CA TYR A 88 1.68 -8.62 -11.95
C TYR A 88 2.93 -7.73 -12.05
N PRO A 89 3.97 -7.98 -11.21
CA PRO A 89 5.13 -7.09 -11.09
C PRO A 89 6.17 -7.23 -12.20
N THR A 90 6.15 -8.29 -12.99
CA THR A 90 7.18 -8.59 -14.00
C THR A 90 7.52 -7.43 -14.93
N PRO A 91 6.56 -6.67 -15.50
CA PRO A 91 6.91 -5.56 -16.39
C PRO A 91 7.65 -4.43 -15.66
N LEU A 92 7.32 -4.17 -14.39
CA LEU A 92 8.05 -3.20 -13.57
C LEU A 92 9.47 -3.68 -13.31
N LEU A 93 9.64 -4.92 -12.82
CA LEU A 93 10.92 -5.50 -12.47
C LEU A 93 11.87 -5.51 -13.68
N ASN A 94 11.42 -6.00 -14.84
CA ASN A 94 12.20 -5.98 -16.06
C ASN A 94 12.51 -4.55 -16.54
N SER A 95 11.67 -3.56 -16.24
CA SER A 95 11.93 -2.18 -16.58
C SER A 95 13.03 -1.52 -15.76
N ILE A 96 13.30 -2.01 -14.55
CA ILE A 96 14.33 -1.50 -13.64
C ILE A 96 15.61 -2.37 -13.63
N THR A 97 15.61 -3.48 -14.38
CA THR A 97 16.78 -4.35 -14.58
C THR A 97 17.63 -3.86 -15.74
N GLY A 98 18.94 -3.96 -15.62
CA GLY A 98 19.90 -3.63 -16.68
C GLY A 98 20.98 -2.64 -16.25
N ALA A 99 21.68 -2.05 -17.23
CA ALA A 99 22.68 -1.02 -17.02
C ALA A 99 22.08 0.36 -17.31
N GLY A 100 22.38 1.36 -16.44
CA GLY A 100 21.95 2.74 -16.64
C GLY A 100 21.46 3.44 -15.36
N LYS A 101 21.25 4.77 -15.44
CA LYS A 101 20.95 5.64 -14.27
C LYS A 101 19.70 5.26 -13.47
N PHE A 102 18.70 4.65 -14.13
CA PHE A 102 17.43 4.27 -13.49
C PHE A 102 17.25 2.77 -13.35
N LYS A 103 18.34 2.03 -13.55
CA LYS A 103 18.38 0.58 -13.37
C LYS A 103 18.93 0.25 -12.00
N ILE A 104 18.08 -0.30 -11.15
CA ILE A 104 18.42 -0.60 -9.76
C ILE A 104 18.66 -2.10 -9.53
N VAL A 105 18.31 -2.93 -10.54
CA VAL A 105 18.58 -4.37 -10.54
C VAL A 105 19.69 -4.66 -11.56
N ALA A 106 20.65 -5.47 -11.16
CA ALA A 106 21.76 -5.85 -11.99
C ALA A 106 21.30 -6.63 -13.25
N PRO A 107 21.96 -6.45 -14.40
CA PRO A 107 21.50 -6.99 -15.69
C PRO A 107 21.49 -8.51 -15.79
N GLN A 108 22.20 -9.21 -14.91
CA GLN A 108 22.21 -10.67 -14.88
C GLN A 108 20.92 -11.29 -14.31
N PHE A 109 20.08 -10.50 -13.64
CA PHE A 109 18.82 -11.00 -13.08
C PHE A 109 17.70 -10.88 -14.12
N GLU A 110 16.98 -11.97 -14.32
CA GLU A 110 15.80 -12.04 -15.17
C GLU A 110 14.58 -12.35 -14.29
N PHE A 111 13.47 -11.69 -14.57
CA PHE A 111 12.22 -11.92 -13.84
C PHE A 111 11.24 -12.64 -14.75
N PRO A 112 10.87 -13.89 -14.40
CA PRO A 112 9.83 -14.63 -15.10
C PRO A 112 8.47 -13.98 -14.91
N ALA A 113 7.43 -14.58 -15.48
CA ALA A 113 6.05 -14.13 -15.23
C ALA A 113 5.67 -14.42 -13.76
N LEU A 114 5.52 -13.36 -12.97
CA LEU A 114 5.21 -13.42 -11.54
C LEU A 114 3.77 -12.94 -11.30
N ILE A 115 2.97 -13.71 -10.59
CA ILE A 115 1.63 -13.30 -10.16
C ILE A 115 1.59 -13.34 -8.63
N GLY A 116 1.24 -12.21 -8.02
CA GLY A 116 1.02 -12.09 -6.58
C GLY A 116 -0.46 -12.02 -6.24
N LEU A 117 -0.88 -12.76 -5.23
CA LEU A 117 -2.22 -12.68 -4.67
C LEU A 117 -2.14 -12.29 -3.20
N THR A 118 -3.04 -11.42 -2.77
CA THR A 118 -3.23 -11.08 -1.35
C THR A 118 -4.65 -11.37 -0.94
N ASN A 119 -4.82 -12.00 0.22
CA ASN A 119 -6.12 -12.28 0.81
C ASN A 119 -6.05 -11.86 2.28
N GLU A 120 -6.75 -10.80 2.64
CA GLU A 120 -6.66 -10.18 3.95
C GLU A 120 -8.03 -10.04 4.61
N ILE A 121 -8.07 -10.20 5.93
CA ILE A 121 -9.19 -9.84 6.78
C ILE A 121 -8.81 -8.57 7.51
N LEU A 122 -9.71 -7.60 7.48
CA LEU A 122 -9.62 -6.33 8.16
C LEU A 122 -10.68 -6.27 9.24
N ALA A 123 -10.33 -5.80 10.43
CA ALA A 123 -11.25 -5.58 11.53
C ALA A 123 -11.02 -4.19 12.09
N THR A 124 -11.99 -3.28 11.91
CA THR A 124 -11.90 -1.88 12.34
C THR A 124 -12.86 -1.63 13.50
N ARG A 125 -12.37 -0.90 14.50
CA ARG A 125 -13.14 -0.49 15.67
C ARG A 125 -12.76 0.92 16.11
N SER A 126 -13.78 1.69 16.55
CA SER A 126 -13.54 2.94 17.28
C SER A 126 -13.06 2.63 18.71
N ILE A 127 -11.91 3.17 19.10
CA ILE A 127 -11.32 3.04 20.43
C ILE A 127 -10.96 4.42 20.96
N ALA A 128 -11.48 4.78 22.11
CA ALA A 128 -11.32 6.11 22.70
C ALA A 128 -11.75 7.22 21.70
N LYS A 129 -10.82 8.09 21.30
CA LYS A 129 -11.07 9.15 20.30
C LYS A 129 -10.60 8.76 18.90
N GLY A 130 -10.05 7.56 18.73
CA GLY A 130 -9.43 7.11 17.48
C GLY A 130 -10.12 5.89 16.88
N GLN A 131 -9.52 5.40 15.81
CA GLN A 131 -9.94 4.19 15.11
C GLN A 131 -8.75 3.24 15.01
N LEU A 132 -8.96 1.99 15.43
CA LEU A 132 -8.00 0.90 15.31
C LEU A 132 -8.46 -0.07 14.23
N THR A 133 -7.56 -0.45 13.33
CA THR A 133 -7.79 -1.53 12.36
C THR A 133 -6.75 -2.62 12.56
N GLY A 134 -7.17 -3.83 12.85
CA GLY A 134 -6.34 -5.02 12.79
C GLY A 134 -6.38 -5.65 11.40
N LYS A 135 -5.28 -6.26 10.98
CA LYS A 135 -5.09 -6.88 9.66
C LYS A 135 -4.47 -8.26 9.81
N ALA A 136 -5.02 -9.25 9.13
CA ALA A 136 -4.41 -10.57 8.99
C ALA A 136 -4.56 -11.04 7.54
N GLY A 137 -3.48 -11.48 6.92
CA GLY A 137 -3.46 -11.80 5.51
C GLY A 137 -2.59 -12.99 5.13
N LEU A 138 -2.99 -13.66 4.06
CA LEU A 138 -2.25 -14.66 3.32
C LEU A 138 -1.77 -14.05 2.01
N LEU A 139 -0.49 -14.17 1.74
CA LEU A 139 0.16 -13.75 0.50
C LEU A 139 0.54 -15.00 -0.28
N LEU A 140 0.29 -15.01 -1.59
CA LEU A 140 0.67 -16.12 -2.48
C LEU A 140 1.47 -15.57 -3.65
N GLY A 141 2.58 -16.22 -3.98
CA GLY A 141 3.43 -15.92 -5.13
C GLY A 141 3.44 -17.09 -6.10
N LEU A 142 3.14 -16.81 -7.37
CA LEU A 142 3.15 -17.80 -8.45
C LEU A 142 4.18 -17.40 -9.49
N GLY A 143 4.81 -18.40 -10.14
CA GLY A 143 5.78 -18.18 -11.22
C GLY A 143 7.22 -17.90 -10.79
N GLY A 144 7.53 -17.96 -9.48
CA GLY A 144 8.85 -17.61 -8.95
C GLY A 144 9.86 -18.75 -8.82
N GLY A 145 9.58 -19.94 -9.37
CA GLY A 145 10.40 -21.13 -9.13
C GLY A 145 11.89 -21.00 -9.53
N ASP A 146 12.18 -20.19 -10.55
CA ASP A 146 13.53 -19.93 -11.04
C ASP A 146 14.07 -18.55 -10.64
N LEU A 147 13.40 -17.86 -9.72
CA LEU A 147 13.80 -16.54 -9.28
C LEU A 147 15.03 -16.63 -8.36
N ASP A 148 16.12 -15.97 -8.75
CA ASP A 148 17.32 -15.88 -7.91
C ASP A 148 17.01 -15.10 -6.61
N PRO A 149 17.19 -15.70 -5.44
CA PRO A 149 16.96 -15.02 -4.16
C PRO A 149 17.79 -13.74 -3.98
N LEU A 150 18.94 -13.62 -4.63
CA LEU A 150 19.77 -12.41 -4.61
C LEU A 150 19.18 -11.26 -5.46
N SER A 151 18.21 -11.56 -6.34
CA SER A 151 17.47 -10.54 -7.09
C SER A 151 16.47 -9.76 -6.24
N THR A 152 16.40 -10.04 -4.94
CA THR A 152 15.47 -9.42 -4.01
C THR A 152 15.70 -7.93 -3.92
N ILE A 153 14.82 -7.18 -4.55
CA ILE A 153 14.66 -5.76 -4.32
C ILE A 153 13.33 -5.54 -3.65
N ASP A 154 13.39 -5.15 -2.41
CA ASP A 154 12.20 -4.78 -1.68
C ASP A 154 11.88 -3.32 -2.00
N ILE A 155 10.93 -3.13 -2.89
CA ILE A 155 10.38 -1.81 -3.20
C ILE A 155 9.20 -1.60 -2.24
N PRO A 156 9.38 -0.84 -1.15
CA PRO A 156 8.38 -0.79 -0.06
C PRO A 156 7.08 -0.09 -0.42
N LEU A 157 6.94 0.39 -1.65
CA LEU A 157 5.71 0.93 -2.22
C LEU A 157 4.95 -0.09 -3.08
N VAL A 158 5.58 -1.24 -3.34
CA VAL A 158 5.01 -2.28 -4.20
C VAL A 158 4.66 -3.51 -3.38
N TYR A 159 3.41 -3.94 -3.47
CA TYR A 159 2.93 -5.18 -2.86
C TYR A 159 2.52 -6.19 -3.93
N PRO A 160 2.56 -7.48 -3.60
CA PRO A 160 3.20 -8.07 -2.43
C PRO A 160 4.73 -7.98 -2.51
N ARG A 161 5.41 -8.11 -1.36
CA ARG A 161 6.88 -8.12 -1.31
C ARG A 161 7.46 -9.23 -2.18
N LEU A 162 8.62 -8.98 -2.79
CA LEU A 162 9.27 -9.96 -3.68
C LEU A 162 9.57 -11.28 -2.98
N ALA A 163 9.81 -11.27 -1.67
CA ALA A 163 10.00 -12.49 -0.88
C ALA A 163 8.87 -13.52 -1.04
N VAL A 164 7.64 -13.10 -1.34
CA VAL A 164 6.54 -14.05 -1.55
C VAL A 164 6.76 -14.94 -2.77
N TYR A 165 7.43 -14.46 -3.81
CA TYR A 165 7.56 -15.20 -5.06
C TYR A 165 8.54 -16.36 -4.98
N TYR A 166 9.62 -16.26 -4.18
CA TYR A 166 10.52 -17.41 -3.99
C TYR A 166 10.12 -18.31 -2.83
N ASN A 167 9.28 -17.84 -1.93
CA ASN A 167 8.73 -18.68 -0.86
C ASN A 167 7.42 -19.36 -1.25
N GLY A 168 6.76 -18.89 -2.33
CA GLY A 168 5.45 -19.31 -2.78
C GLY A 168 4.30 -18.76 -1.93
N TRP A 169 4.52 -18.50 -0.64
CA TRP A 169 3.51 -17.93 0.25
C TRP A 169 4.12 -17.19 1.43
N GLY A 170 3.28 -16.40 2.10
CA GLY A 170 3.63 -15.69 3.31
C GLY A 170 2.42 -15.23 4.09
N LEU A 171 2.63 -14.82 5.33
CA LEU A 171 1.60 -14.28 6.22
C LEU A 171 1.88 -12.80 6.47
N ARG A 172 0.81 -12.01 6.60
CA ARG A 172 0.85 -10.63 7.09
C ARG A 172 -0.01 -10.50 8.33
N LEU A 173 0.54 -9.88 9.38
CA LEU A 173 -0.18 -9.44 10.57
C LEU A 173 0.12 -7.96 10.77
N GLY A 174 -0.91 -7.15 11.04
CA GLY A 174 -0.68 -5.73 11.21
C GLY A 174 -1.81 -5.02 11.92
N SER A 175 -1.55 -3.77 12.25
CA SER A 175 -2.54 -2.87 12.81
C SER A 175 -2.27 -1.42 12.43
N ASP A 176 -3.36 -0.66 12.25
CA ASP A 176 -3.36 0.78 12.00
C ASP A 176 -4.11 1.48 13.14
N TYR A 177 -3.59 2.58 13.60
CA TYR A 177 -4.29 3.44 14.53
C TYR A 177 -4.25 4.89 14.05
N VAL A 178 -5.42 5.51 13.97
CA VAL A 178 -5.58 6.92 13.68
C VAL A 178 -6.34 7.60 14.80
N ALA A 179 -5.84 8.74 15.27
CA ALA A 179 -6.50 9.49 16.33
C ALA A 179 -6.37 11.00 16.12
N PRO A 180 -7.41 11.79 16.47
CA PRO A 180 -7.32 13.24 16.45
C PRO A 180 -6.32 13.73 17.50
N ILE A 181 -5.49 14.70 17.13
CA ILE A 181 -4.54 15.39 18.02
C ILE A 181 -5.16 16.73 18.46
N LYS A 182 -5.43 17.61 17.49
CA LYS A 182 -6.04 18.92 17.76
C LYS A 182 -6.69 19.49 16.51
N GLY A 183 -7.93 19.92 16.61
CA GLY A 183 -8.67 20.55 15.52
C GLY A 183 -8.74 19.64 14.30
N ARG A 184 -8.12 20.04 13.19
CA ARG A 184 -8.07 19.31 11.92
C ARG A 184 -6.85 18.39 11.79
N LEU A 185 -6.05 18.26 12.83
CA LEU A 185 -4.83 17.47 12.82
C LEU A 185 -5.07 16.14 13.52
N SER A 186 -4.68 15.05 12.87
CA SER A 186 -4.69 13.68 13.39
C SER A 186 -3.32 13.05 13.25
N GLY A 187 -3.02 12.11 14.14
CA GLY A 187 -1.87 11.22 14.04
C GLY A 187 -2.30 9.87 13.49
N PHE A 188 -1.42 9.25 12.70
CA PHE A 188 -1.58 7.91 12.20
C PHE A 188 -0.30 7.12 12.45
N ILE A 189 -0.45 5.90 12.93
CA ILE A 189 0.63 4.93 13.03
C ILE A 189 0.14 3.58 12.53
N ASP A 190 0.94 2.91 11.72
CA ASP A 190 0.74 1.51 11.38
C ASP A 190 1.94 0.65 11.81
N GLY A 191 1.71 -0.65 11.88
CA GLY A 191 2.75 -1.66 12.01
C GLY A 191 2.29 -2.92 11.31
N ASP A 192 3.12 -3.41 10.37
CA ASP A 192 2.89 -4.62 9.61
C ASP A 192 4.09 -5.57 9.74
N MET A 193 3.83 -6.80 10.09
CA MET A 193 4.79 -7.90 10.13
C MET A 193 4.49 -8.89 9.02
N PHE A 194 5.51 -9.28 8.28
CA PHE A 194 5.43 -10.28 7.22
C PHE A 194 6.31 -11.45 7.59
N LEU A 195 5.76 -12.66 7.50
CA LEU A 195 6.43 -13.93 7.77
C LEU A 195 6.42 -14.79 6.51
N PHE A 196 7.58 -15.25 6.10
CA PHE A 196 7.76 -16.14 4.94
C PHE A 196 8.39 -17.44 5.39
N PRO A 197 7.58 -18.43 5.84
CA PRO A 197 8.08 -19.70 6.38
C PRO A 197 8.84 -20.50 5.32
N GLY A 198 9.99 -21.07 5.71
CA GLY A 198 10.81 -21.90 4.83
C GLY A 198 11.95 -21.17 4.10
N SER A 199 12.08 -19.87 4.30
CA SER A 199 13.13 -19.03 3.70
C SER A 199 14.21 -18.65 4.71
N SER A 200 15.43 -18.41 4.21
CA SER A 200 16.49 -17.71 4.96
C SER A 200 16.18 -16.22 5.21
N SER A 201 15.16 -15.69 4.56
CA SER A 201 14.66 -14.31 4.67
C SER A 201 13.24 -14.34 5.18
N ALA A 202 13.05 -14.68 6.45
CA ALA A 202 11.77 -15.08 6.99
C ALA A 202 10.93 -13.92 7.53
N LEU A 203 11.56 -12.84 8.00
CA LEU A 203 10.86 -11.77 8.73
C LEU A 203 11.07 -10.40 8.10
N PHE A 204 9.96 -9.70 7.89
CA PHE A 204 9.95 -8.28 7.54
C PHE A 204 9.00 -7.53 8.46
N PHE A 205 9.38 -6.32 8.79
CA PHE A 205 8.56 -5.41 9.59
C PHE A 205 8.51 -4.05 8.92
N GLU A 206 7.32 -3.44 8.92
CA GLU A 206 7.11 -2.09 8.41
C GLU A 206 6.31 -1.28 9.43
N THR A 207 6.65 -0.02 9.56
CA THR A 207 5.83 0.93 10.31
C THR A 207 5.83 2.29 9.62
N LYS A 208 4.69 2.93 9.61
CA LYS A 208 4.47 4.29 9.10
C LYS A 208 3.97 5.18 10.23
N VAL A 209 4.54 6.36 10.32
CA VAL A 209 4.07 7.40 11.24
C VAL A 209 3.76 8.64 10.41
N LEU A 210 2.51 9.09 10.43
CA LEU A 210 2.05 10.22 9.63
C LEU A 210 1.28 11.22 10.49
N LEU A 211 1.44 12.50 10.16
CA LEU A 211 0.52 13.55 10.52
C LEU A 211 -0.47 13.76 9.37
N ILE A 212 -1.75 13.84 9.70
CA ILE A 212 -2.84 14.01 8.75
C ILE A 212 -3.53 15.33 9.05
N TRP A 213 -3.52 16.25 8.09
CA TRP A 213 -4.31 17.47 8.15
C TRP A 213 -5.51 17.37 7.22
N THR A 214 -6.70 17.33 7.81
CA THR A 214 -7.98 17.25 7.09
C THR A 214 -8.50 18.66 6.82
N LYS A 215 -8.34 19.15 5.59
CA LYS A 215 -8.84 20.45 5.16
C LYS A 215 -10.36 20.47 5.08
N SER A 216 -10.95 19.41 4.54
CA SER A 216 -12.39 19.22 4.36
C SER A 216 -12.71 17.73 4.35
N ASN A 217 -13.98 17.37 4.28
CA ASN A 217 -14.40 15.97 4.10
C ASN A 217 -13.86 15.34 2.80
N ARG A 218 -13.36 16.13 1.86
CA ARG A 218 -12.89 15.69 0.54
C ARG A 218 -11.38 15.79 0.33
N LEU A 219 -10.67 16.46 1.22
CA LEU A 219 -9.24 16.71 1.03
C LEU A 219 -8.50 16.58 2.36
N ARG A 220 -7.50 15.71 2.37
CA ARG A 220 -6.51 15.61 3.45
C ARG A 220 -5.10 15.56 2.91
N LEU A 221 -4.18 16.12 3.68
CA LEU A 221 -2.75 16.07 3.44
C LEU A 221 -2.12 15.18 4.50
N MET A 222 -1.19 14.36 4.08
CA MET A 222 -0.46 13.47 4.97
C MET A 222 1.03 13.69 4.82
N VAL A 223 1.75 13.72 5.94
CA VAL A 223 3.21 13.88 5.95
C VAL A 223 3.80 12.99 7.04
N GLY A 224 4.91 12.32 6.74
CA GLY A 224 5.59 11.49 7.72
C GLY A 224 6.66 10.60 7.14
N TYR A 225 6.92 9.49 7.82
CA TYR A 225 7.98 8.55 7.46
C TYR A 225 7.49 7.12 7.54
N LYS A 226 8.10 6.26 6.72
CA LYS A 226 7.99 4.82 6.78
C LYS A 226 9.34 4.23 7.18
N PHE A 227 9.32 3.32 8.13
CA PHE A 227 10.48 2.54 8.56
C PHE A 227 10.25 1.10 8.15
N THR A 228 11.27 0.45 7.63
CA THR A 228 11.21 -0.95 7.25
C THR A 228 12.42 -1.70 7.80
N TYR A 229 12.18 -2.90 8.28
CA TYR A 229 13.20 -3.90 8.60
C TYR A 229 12.96 -5.11 7.72
N GLY A 230 14.01 -5.70 7.19
CA GLY A 230 13.91 -6.92 6.41
C GLY A 230 15.10 -7.82 6.62
N GLU A 231 14.84 -9.11 6.68
CA GLU A 231 15.82 -10.16 6.56
C GLU A 231 15.95 -10.55 5.09
N TYR A 232 17.14 -10.42 4.54
CA TYR A 232 17.44 -10.71 3.14
C TYR A 232 18.51 -11.80 3.06
N PRO A 233 18.68 -12.50 1.93
CA PRO A 233 19.75 -13.50 1.76
C PRO A 233 21.16 -12.95 1.98
N PHE A 234 21.33 -11.62 1.84
CA PHE A 234 22.60 -10.92 2.03
C PHE A 234 22.72 -10.18 3.38
N GLY A 235 21.78 -10.40 4.30
CA GLY A 235 21.78 -9.82 5.65
C GLY A 235 20.56 -8.96 5.97
N SER A 236 20.41 -8.58 7.24
CA SER A 236 19.28 -7.79 7.72
C SER A 236 19.52 -6.30 7.59
N HIS A 237 18.53 -5.56 7.16
CA HIS A 237 18.62 -4.11 6.96
C HIS A 237 17.44 -3.35 7.55
N TRP A 238 17.76 -2.17 8.16
CA TRP A 238 16.80 -1.13 8.47
C TRP A 238 16.84 -0.06 7.39
N GLN A 239 15.68 0.37 6.93
CA GLN A 239 15.53 1.44 5.95
C GLN A 239 14.51 2.46 6.44
N VAL A 240 14.77 3.72 6.12
CA VAL A 240 13.83 4.83 6.34
C VAL A 240 13.43 5.38 4.99
N LEU A 241 12.15 5.53 4.76
CA LEU A 241 11.60 6.06 3.52
C LEU A 241 10.88 7.40 3.75
N PRO A 242 11.11 8.34 2.89
CA PRO A 242 12.04 8.34 1.76
C PRO A 242 13.51 8.22 2.20
N PRO A 243 14.39 7.64 1.38
CA PRO A 243 15.80 7.52 1.72
C PRO A 243 16.43 8.91 1.87
N LYS A 244 17.38 9.03 2.78
CA LYS A 244 18.18 10.27 2.91
C LYS A 244 18.90 10.54 1.60
N LEU A 245 18.60 11.66 0.98
CA LEU A 245 19.39 12.16 -0.13
C LEU A 245 20.68 12.80 0.44
N PRO A 246 21.87 12.55 -0.16
CA PRO A 246 23.15 13.08 0.32
C PRO A 246 23.17 14.60 0.47
N THR A 247 22.31 15.30 -0.29
CA THR A 247 22.23 16.77 -0.34
C THR A 247 21.29 17.38 0.69
N LEU A 248 20.52 16.58 1.45
CA LEU A 248 19.52 17.06 2.40
C LEU A 248 19.64 16.33 3.73
N PRO A 249 20.28 16.94 4.73
CA PRO A 249 20.36 16.38 6.07
C PRO A 249 18.95 16.30 6.68
N GLY A 250 18.43 15.10 6.85
CA GLY A 250 17.10 14.83 7.40
C GLY A 250 16.13 14.10 6.46
N GLY A 251 16.44 14.06 5.15
CA GLY A 251 15.56 13.44 4.14
C GLY A 251 14.27 14.24 3.91
N TRP A 252 13.55 13.91 2.84
CA TRP A 252 12.22 14.46 2.61
C TRP A 252 11.17 13.57 3.28
N PRO A 253 10.17 14.14 3.99
CA PRO A 253 9.06 13.33 4.48
C PRO A 253 8.25 12.74 3.32
N LEU A 254 7.58 11.61 3.56
CA LEU A 254 6.50 11.15 2.70
C LEU A 254 5.40 12.20 2.71
N ILE A 255 4.99 12.65 1.54
CA ILE A 255 3.88 13.61 1.40
C ILE A 255 2.86 12.95 0.50
N ASP A 256 1.62 12.84 0.98
CA ASP A 256 0.49 12.36 0.19
C ASP A 256 -0.67 13.35 0.27
N ILE A 257 -1.36 13.51 -0.84
CA ILE A 257 -2.58 14.32 -0.96
C ILE A 257 -3.68 13.36 -1.32
N GLN A 258 -4.69 13.26 -0.45
CA GLN A 258 -5.82 12.38 -0.69
C GLN A 258 -7.09 13.19 -0.93
N ILE A 259 -7.85 12.75 -1.93
CA ILE A 259 -9.07 13.39 -2.39
C ILE A 259 -10.16 12.32 -2.48
N THR A 260 -11.39 12.71 -2.12
CA THR A 260 -12.61 11.90 -2.30
C THR A 260 -13.73 12.75 -2.90
N TRP A 261 -14.58 12.16 -3.74
CA TRP A 261 -15.72 12.84 -4.40
C TRP A 261 -16.82 11.87 -4.79
#